data_f9f0714bc38fabc24b04555973f942bb
#
_entry.id   f9f0714bc38fabc24b04555973f942bb
#
_cell.length_a   1.000
_cell.length_b   1.000
_cell.length_c   1.000
_cell.angle_alpha   90.00
_cell.angle_beta   90.00
_cell.angle_gamma   90.00
#
_symmetry.space_group_name_H-M   'P 1'
#
loop_
_entity.id
_entity.type
_entity.pdbx_description
1 polymer ?
#
loop_
_entity_poly.entity_id
_entity_poly.type
_entity_poly.pdbx_seq_one_letter_code
_entity_poly.pdbx_strand_id
1 'polypeptide(L)'
;IEVTVQVESWVQRSFSSEDGTERVVRSGDVIDPSGRCRLTAWCEVDPEPGDFLHLTGARVQFWQGSPDLVVDDAAQISNLSDAPWESIDPEQHWVDVDLTTMVSGGSRRGIRTSGTVVAVRPDSGIVERCPECRRVLRDGSCMEHGPQRGEEDLRLRFVIDDGVSNASLLMSKDASEAFLGVNQESVKEEIARDGRDGFVASLRQRVLAQRFSIKGRSIVDDQGAMLLADETEQIQTTAADAANDVM
;
A
#
# COMPACT_ATOMS: atom_id res chain seq x y z
N ILE A 1 -12.13 6.70 20.33
CA ILE A 1 -11.57 8.00 19.97
C ILE A 1 -12.65 8.92 19.42
N GLU A 2 -12.33 10.21 19.31
CA GLU A 2 -13.14 11.21 18.64
C GLU A 2 -12.28 11.79 17.51
N VAL A 3 -12.85 11.83 16.29
CA VAL A 3 -12.12 12.28 15.10
C VAL A 3 -13.08 12.77 14.04
N THR A 4 -12.66 13.76 13.27
CA THR A 4 -13.37 14.20 12.06
C THR A 4 -12.61 13.69 10.84
N VAL A 5 -13.34 13.22 9.84
CA VAL A 5 -12.78 12.67 8.60
C VAL A 5 -13.62 13.09 7.39
N GLN A 6 -13.01 13.14 6.22
CA GLN A 6 -13.69 13.25 4.94
C GLN A 6 -13.77 11.86 4.30
N VAL A 7 -14.92 11.50 3.74
CA VAL A 7 -15.10 10.21 3.05
C VAL A 7 -14.43 10.27 1.68
N GLU A 8 -13.54 9.32 1.43
CA GLU A 8 -12.87 9.13 0.14
C GLU A 8 -13.64 8.12 -0.72
N SER A 9 -14.03 7.00 -0.12
CA SER A 9 -14.81 5.95 -0.78
C SER A 9 -15.74 5.28 0.22
N TRP A 10 -16.85 4.70 -0.28
CA TRP A 10 -17.77 3.97 0.57
C TRP A 10 -18.42 2.82 -0.18
N VAL A 11 -18.44 1.63 0.43
CA VAL A 11 -19.04 0.43 -0.16
C VAL A 11 -19.74 -0.40 0.92
N GLN A 12 -20.87 -1.00 0.51
CA GLN A 12 -21.58 -1.99 1.29
C GLN A 12 -21.27 -3.40 0.77
N ARG A 13 -21.04 -4.34 1.66
CA ARG A 13 -20.83 -5.76 1.34
C ARG A 13 -21.67 -6.63 2.26
N SER A 14 -22.27 -7.67 1.69
CA SER A 14 -22.93 -8.75 2.44
C SER A 14 -22.03 -9.97 2.48
N PHE A 15 -22.01 -10.66 3.59
CA PHE A 15 -21.33 -11.93 3.75
C PHE A 15 -22.11 -12.84 4.68
N SER A 16 -21.99 -14.14 4.49
CA SER A 16 -22.56 -15.13 5.40
C SER A 16 -21.55 -15.45 6.49
N SER A 17 -21.94 -15.26 7.74
CA SER A 17 -21.13 -15.68 8.91
C SER A 17 -21.18 -17.22 9.07
N GLU A 18 -20.27 -17.76 9.88
CA GLU A 18 -20.14 -19.21 10.12
C GLU A 18 -21.44 -19.85 10.64
N ASP A 19 -22.30 -19.08 11.30
CA ASP A 19 -23.62 -19.49 11.80
C ASP A 19 -24.72 -19.44 10.72
N GLY A 20 -24.37 -19.10 9.46
CA GLY A 20 -25.30 -18.98 8.35
C GLY A 20 -26.11 -17.68 8.32
N THR A 21 -25.85 -16.75 9.24
CA THR A 21 -26.52 -15.45 9.27
C THR A 21 -25.89 -14.50 8.22
N GLU A 22 -26.73 -13.90 7.38
CA GLU A 22 -26.27 -12.85 6.47
C GLU A 22 -26.01 -11.56 7.25
N ARG A 23 -24.79 -11.05 7.13
CA ARG A 23 -24.37 -9.82 7.77
C ARG A 23 -23.97 -8.81 6.71
N VAL A 24 -24.26 -7.54 6.99
CA VAL A 24 -23.88 -6.42 6.15
C VAL A 24 -22.81 -5.63 6.87
N VAL A 25 -21.71 -5.40 6.19
CA VAL A 25 -20.65 -4.48 6.62
C VAL A 25 -20.55 -3.34 5.62
N ARG A 26 -20.45 -2.15 6.13
CA ARG A 26 -20.19 -0.93 5.34
C ARG A 26 -18.80 -0.45 5.66
N SER A 27 -18.05 -0.14 4.64
CA SER A 27 -16.68 0.33 4.86
C SER A 27 -16.18 1.17 3.71
N GLY A 28 -15.24 2.05 4.01
CA GLY A 28 -14.61 2.88 3.01
C GLY A 28 -13.29 3.43 3.49
N ASP A 29 -12.59 4.11 2.62
CA ASP A 29 -11.42 4.86 2.99
C ASP A 29 -11.83 6.28 3.36
N VAL A 30 -11.24 6.79 4.43
CA VAL A 30 -11.47 8.15 4.94
C VAL A 30 -10.15 8.87 5.11
N ILE A 31 -10.18 10.19 4.97
CA ILE A 31 -9.00 11.04 4.91
C ILE A 31 -9.16 12.26 5.80
N ASP A 32 -8.07 12.74 6.37
CA ASP A 32 -7.93 14.04 7.01
C ASP A 32 -6.59 14.67 6.62
N PRO A 33 -6.27 15.91 7.02
CA PRO A 33 -4.98 16.52 6.70
C PRO A 33 -3.74 15.75 7.18
N SER A 34 -3.88 14.84 8.15
CA SER A 34 -2.78 14.05 8.71
C SER A 34 -2.56 12.70 8.02
N GLY A 35 -3.52 12.23 7.22
CA GLY A 35 -3.42 10.97 6.52
C GLY A 35 -4.75 10.34 6.16
N ARG A 36 -4.74 9.04 5.92
CA ARG A 36 -5.92 8.25 5.59
C ARG A 36 -5.94 6.91 6.32
N CYS A 37 -7.13 6.42 6.58
CA CYS A 37 -7.34 5.08 7.14
C CYS A 37 -8.65 4.49 6.61
N ARG A 38 -8.92 3.25 6.97
CA ARG A 38 -10.21 2.62 6.68
C ARG A 38 -11.19 2.89 7.81
N LEU A 39 -12.43 3.19 7.45
CA LEU A 39 -13.58 3.22 8.37
C LEU A 39 -14.46 2.00 8.09
N THR A 40 -14.81 1.26 9.12
CA THR A 40 -15.77 0.14 9.06
C THR A 40 -16.95 0.44 9.96
N ALA A 41 -18.15 0.38 9.41
CA ALA A 41 -19.41 0.58 10.13
C ALA A 41 -20.23 -0.73 10.17
N TRP A 42 -20.57 -1.16 11.37
CA TRP A 42 -21.50 -2.27 11.61
C TRP A 42 -22.95 -1.82 11.80
N CYS A 43 -23.20 -0.54 11.59
CA CYS A 43 -24.50 0.11 11.65
C CYS A 43 -24.94 0.58 10.26
N GLU A 44 -26.18 1.01 10.16
CA GLU A 44 -26.74 1.54 8.93
C GLU A 44 -26.31 3.00 8.75
N VAL A 45 -25.44 3.25 7.81
CA VAL A 45 -24.94 4.55 7.41
C VAL A 45 -24.50 4.48 5.95
N ASP A 46 -24.76 5.51 5.18
CA ASP A 46 -24.45 5.54 3.75
C ASP A 46 -23.97 6.95 3.33
N PRO A 47 -22.78 7.36 3.77
CA PRO A 47 -22.20 8.63 3.37
C PRO A 47 -21.72 8.58 1.91
N GLU A 48 -21.71 9.75 1.28
CA GLU A 48 -21.18 9.93 -0.06
C GLU A 48 -19.70 10.35 -0.02
N PRO A 49 -18.90 10.01 -1.06
CA PRO A 49 -17.55 10.56 -1.19
C PRO A 49 -17.57 12.10 -1.16
N GLY A 50 -16.71 12.67 -0.32
CA GLY A 50 -16.66 14.11 -0.06
C GLY A 50 -17.36 14.55 1.22
N ASP A 51 -18.24 13.74 1.79
CA ASP A 51 -18.90 14.04 3.07
C ASP A 51 -17.89 14.13 4.21
N PHE A 52 -18.15 15.05 5.15
CA PHE A 52 -17.40 15.17 6.38
C PHE A 52 -18.18 14.51 7.52
N LEU A 53 -17.54 13.53 8.16
CA LEU A 53 -18.08 12.79 9.28
C LEU A 53 -17.34 13.16 10.55
N HIS A 54 -18.08 13.46 11.60
CA HIS A 54 -17.56 13.52 12.96
C HIS A 54 -17.92 12.21 13.67
N LEU A 55 -16.88 11.49 14.09
CA LEU A 55 -16.99 10.19 14.74
C LEU A 55 -16.73 10.34 16.23
N THR A 56 -17.67 9.88 17.07
CA THR A 56 -17.57 9.91 18.53
C THR A 56 -17.55 8.50 19.08
N GLY A 57 -16.54 8.18 19.89
CA GLY A 57 -16.41 6.84 20.49
C GLY A 57 -16.03 5.75 19.49
N ALA A 58 -15.47 6.09 18.34
CA ALA A 58 -14.94 5.13 17.39
C ALA A 58 -13.81 4.30 18.03
N ARG A 59 -13.76 3.01 17.71
CA ARG A 59 -12.67 2.11 18.14
C ARG A 59 -11.57 2.10 17.10
N VAL A 60 -10.32 1.97 17.54
CA VAL A 60 -9.19 1.68 16.65
C VAL A 60 -8.95 0.17 16.66
N GLN A 61 -8.99 -0.45 15.51
CA GLN A 61 -8.68 -1.85 15.33
C GLN A 61 -7.49 -1.98 14.35
N PHE A 62 -6.56 -2.88 14.64
CA PHE A 62 -5.44 -3.12 13.75
C PHE A 62 -5.74 -4.32 12.84
N TRP A 63 -5.64 -4.10 11.53
CA TRP A 63 -5.72 -5.15 10.53
C TRP A 63 -4.42 -5.19 9.74
N GLN A 64 -3.70 -6.31 9.81
CA GLN A 64 -2.37 -6.47 9.19
C GLN A 64 -1.40 -5.33 9.53
N GLY A 65 -1.43 -4.88 10.79
CA GLY A 65 -0.59 -3.79 11.28
C GLY A 65 -1.07 -2.37 10.93
N SER A 66 -2.10 -2.22 10.09
CA SER A 66 -2.69 -0.91 9.78
C SER A 66 -3.83 -0.58 10.75
N PRO A 67 -3.88 0.64 11.30
CA PRO A 67 -4.98 1.08 12.13
C PRO A 67 -6.20 1.38 11.25
N ASP A 68 -7.34 0.80 11.62
CA ASP A 68 -8.65 1.06 11.02
C ASP A 68 -9.60 1.60 12.09
N LEU A 69 -10.52 2.48 11.70
CA LEU A 69 -11.60 2.98 12.55
C LEU A 69 -12.80 2.05 12.46
N VAL A 70 -13.44 1.80 13.59
CA VAL A 70 -14.66 0.96 13.65
C VAL A 70 -15.72 1.67 14.46
N VAL A 71 -16.93 1.73 13.91
CA VAL A 71 -18.14 2.21 14.56
C VAL A 71 -19.20 1.13 14.54
N ASP A 72 -19.90 0.97 15.66
CA ASP A 72 -20.89 -0.09 15.86
C ASP A 72 -22.34 0.47 15.89
N ASP A 73 -22.49 1.77 16.12
CA ASP A 73 -23.80 2.45 16.26
C ASP A 73 -23.82 3.73 15.40
N ALA A 74 -24.93 3.94 14.71
CA ALA A 74 -25.15 5.14 13.91
C ALA A 74 -25.09 6.45 14.73
N ALA A 75 -25.41 6.40 16.02
CA ALA A 75 -25.27 7.53 16.93
C ALA A 75 -23.82 8.00 17.13
N GLN A 76 -22.84 7.17 16.77
CA GLN A 76 -21.42 7.53 16.80
C GLN A 76 -20.99 8.39 15.60
N ILE A 77 -21.86 8.58 14.61
CA ILE A 77 -21.55 9.26 13.35
C ILE A 77 -22.46 10.48 13.21
N SER A 78 -21.87 11.62 12.93
CA SER A 78 -22.59 12.86 12.61
C SER A 78 -22.04 13.43 11.32
N ASN A 79 -22.92 13.70 10.35
CA ASN A 79 -22.55 14.44 9.15
C ASN A 79 -22.37 15.92 9.51
N LEU A 80 -21.27 16.52 9.07
CA LEU A 80 -20.99 17.92 9.27
C LEU A 80 -21.44 18.71 8.04
N SER A 81 -22.25 19.75 8.27
CA SER A 81 -22.64 20.73 7.23
C SER A 81 -21.52 21.70 6.90
N ASP A 82 -20.70 22.00 7.90
CA ASP A 82 -19.55 22.91 7.78
C ASP A 82 -18.26 22.11 7.89
N ALA A 83 -17.47 22.12 6.82
CA ALA A 83 -16.21 21.43 6.76
C ALA A 83 -15.18 22.10 7.70
N PRO A 84 -14.47 21.36 8.56
CA PRO A 84 -13.43 21.92 9.44
C PRO A 84 -12.14 22.29 8.70
N TRP A 85 -11.99 21.83 7.46
CA TRP A 85 -10.90 22.16 6.53
C TRP A 85 -11.41 22.18 5.09
N GLU A 86 -10.61 22.72 4.18
CA GLU A 86 -10.88 22.69 2.76
C GLU A 86 -10.91 21.23 2.25
N SER A 87 -11.89 20.88 1.40
CA SER A 87 -12.04 19.53 0.88
C SER A 87 -10.74 19.04 0.26
N ILE A 88 -10.31 17.87 0.71
CA ILE A 88 -9.08 17.21 0.27
C ILE A 88 -9.39 16.41 -1.01
N ASP A 89 -8.57 16.60 -2.05
CA ASP A 89 -8.55 15.72 -3.21
C ASP A 89 -7.71 14.47 -2.87
N PRO A 90 -8.31 13.28 -2.73
CA PRO A 90 -7.60 12.09 -2.32
C PRO A 90 -6.48 11.67 -3.28
N GLU A 91 -6.61 11.98 -4.58
CA GLU A 91 -5.60 11.62 -5.58
C GLU A 91 -4.31 12.45 -5.42
N GLN A 92 -4.45 13.67 -4.89
CA GLN A 92 -3.33 14.61 -4.74
C GLN A 92 -2.77 14.66 -3.31
N HIS A 93 -3.49 14.13 -2.32
CA HIS A 93 -3.09 14.20 -0.93
C HIS A 93 -2.24 13.00 -0.51
N TRP A 94 -0.95 13.25 -0.34
CA TRP A 94 0.03 12.29 0.17
C TRP A 94 0.81 12.90 1.32
N VAL A 95 0.90 12.19 2.43
CA VAL A 95 1.64 12.65 3.61
C VAL A 95 3.12 12.31 3.44
N ASP A 96 3.98 13.32 3.46
CA ASP A 96 5.42 13.11 3.39
C ASP A 96 5.94 12.48 4.69
N VAL A 97 6.64 11.37 4.57
CA VAL A 97 7.17 10.60 5.69
C VAL A 97 8.57 10.10 5.32
N ASP A 98 9.59 10.41 6.12
CA ASP A 98 10.91 9.80 5.96
C ASP A 98 10.91 8.30 6.34
N LEU A 99 11.93 7.55 5.89
CA LEU A 99 11.98 6.11 6.17
C LEU A 99 12.10 5.81 7.67
N THR A 100 12.78 6.64 8.44
CA THR A 100 12.93 6.43 9.89
C THR A 100 11.58 6.56 10.60
N THR A 101 10.83 7.60 10.29
CA THR A 101 9.47 7.81 10.82
C THR A 101 8.52 6.70 10.33
N MET A 102 8.63 6.25 9.08
CA MET A 102 7.84 5.16 8.56
C MET A 102 8.14 3.85 9.30
N VAL A 103 9.41 3.50 9.49
CA VAL A 103 9.84 2.26 10.16
C VAL A 103 9.45 2.24 11.64
N SER A 104 9.55 3.37 12.34
CA SER A 104 9.26 3.47 13.77
C SER A 104 7.80 3.77 14.10
N GLY A 105 7.06 4.36 13.17
CA GLY A 105 5.71 4.90 13.41
C GLY A 105 4.56 3.93 13.13
N GLY A 106 4.85 2.69 12.73
CA GLY A 106 3.84 1.70 12.39
C GLY A 106 3.28 1.84 10.97
N SER A 107 2.32 0.96 10.64
CA SER A 107 1.72 0.90 9.31
C SER A 107 0.87 2.14 9.02
N ARG A 108 0.97 2.67 7.80
CA ARG A 108 0.28 3.89 7.35
C ARG A 108 -0.19 3.75 5.91
N ARG A 109 -1.26 4.47 5.56
CA ARG A 109 -1.79 4.59 4.20
C ARG A 109 -1.59 6.02 3.69
N GLY A 110 -1.54 6.18 2.36
CA GLY A 110 -1.46 7.50 1.73
C GLY A 110 -0.19 8.26 2.05
N ILE A 111 0.94 7.57 2.13
CA ILE A 111 2.24 8.20 2.39
C ILE A 111 3.04 8.38 1.11
N ARG A 112 3.87 9.41 1.11
CA ARG A 112 4.94 9.61 0.13
C ARG A 112 6.28 9.59 0.88
N THR A 113 7.21 8.79 0.38
CA THR A 113 8.58 8.72 0.91
C THR A 113 9.59 8.70 -0.23
N SER A 114 10.86 8.83 0.08
CA SER A 114 11.91 8.68 -0.93
C SER A 114 13.06 7.83 -0.41
N GLY A 115 13.73 7.15 -1.32
CA GLY A 115 14.91 6.35 -0.99
C GLY A 115 15.68 5.93 -2.23
N THR A 116 16.93 5.55 -2.02
CA THR A 116 17.82 5.01 -3.05
C THR A 116 17.69 3.50 -3.07
N VAL A 117 17.56 2.91 -4.24
CA VAL A 117 17.55 1.44 -4.39
C VAL A 117 18.95 0.89 -4.13
N VAL A 118 19.09 0.14 -3.05
CA VAL A 118 20.36 -0.49 -2.64
C VAL A 118 20.39 -1.99 -2.94
N ALA A 119 19.25 -2.62 -3.16
CA ALA A 119 19.19 -4.02 -3.59
C ALA A 119 17.96 -4.33 -4.42
N VAL A 120 18.09 -5.26 -5.36
CA VAL A 120 17.00 -5.93 -6.09
C VAL A 120 16.89 -7.35 -5.56
N ARG A 121 15.72 -7.75 -5.08
CA ARG A 121 15.50 -9.09 -4.55
C ARG A 121 15.42 -10.13 -5.68
N PRO A 122 16.00 -11.34 -5.49
CA PRO A 122 16.05 -12.38 -6.52
C PRO A 122 14.66 -12.88 -6.97
N ASP A 123 13.64 -12.71 -6.13
CA ASP A 123 12.25 -13.09 -6.39
C ASP A 123 11.45 -11.98 -7.09
N SER A 124 12.12 -10.97 -7.65
CA SER A 124 11.52 -10.01 -8.59
C SER A 124 11.24 -10.69 -9.94
N GLY A 125 10.14 -10.30 -10.56
CA GLY A 125 9.67 -10.86 -11.84
C GLY A 125 8.37 -11.63 -11.69
N ILE A 126 8.18 -12.66 -12.53
CA ILE A 126 6.95 -13.46 -12.55
C ILE A 126 6.94 -14.41 -11.34
N VAL A 127 5.85 -14.39 -10.61
CA VAL A 127 5.55 -15.31 -9.50
C VAL A 127 4.24 -16.00 -9.74
N GLU A 128 4.03 -17.15 -9.12
CA GLU A 128 2.73 -17.83 -9.13
C GLU A 128 1.99 -17.54 -7.82
N ARG A 129 0.71 -17.20 -7.93
CA ARG A 129 -0.18 -16.97 -6.79
C ARG A 129 -1.26 -18.02 -6.67
N CYS A 130 -1.56 -18.36 -5.44
CA CYS A 130 -2.71 -19.19 -5.11
C CYS A 130 -4.01 -18.50 -5.59
N PRO A 131 -4.88 -19.17 -6.36
CA PRO A 131 -6.13 -18.59 -6.83
C PRO A 131 -7.12 -18.27 -5.70
N GLU A 132 -7.01 -18.98 -4.56
CA GLU A 132 -7.93 -18.81 -3.42
C GLU A 132 -7.52 -17.66 -2.49
N CYS A 133 -6.24 -17.56 -2.09
CA CYS A 133 -5.79 -16.56 -1.11
C CYS A 133 -4.77 -15.55 -1.64
N ARG A 134 -4.38 -15.63 -2.91
CA ARG A 134 -3.42 -14.74 -3.58
C ARG A 134 -2.00 -14.75 -3.01
N ARG A 135 -1.69 -15.64 -2.07
CA ARG A 135 -0.32 -15.83 -1.59
C ARG A 135 0.56 -16.43 -2.67
N VAL A 136 1.83 -16.07 -2.65
CA VAL A 136 2.81 -16.63 -3.58
C VAL A 136 3.00 -18.11 -3.28
N LEU A 137 2.91 -18.94 -4.32
CA LEU A 137 3.19 -20.36 -4.23
C LEU A 137 4.70 -20.59 -4.09
N ARG A 138 5.06 -21.58 -3.29
CA ARG A 138 6.43 -22.09 -3.19
C ARG A 138 6.44 -23.52 -3.72
N ASP A 139 7.20 -23.77 -4.76
CA ASP A 139 7.28 -25.07 -5.43
C ASP A 139 5.89 -25.64 -5.79
N GLY A 140 5.01 -24.77 -6.33
CA GLY A 140 3.64 -25.13 -6.74
C GLY A 140 2.68 -25.38 -5.58
N SER A 141 3.04 -25.01 -4.35
CA SER A 141 2.19 -25.24 -3.16
C SER A 141 1.92 -23.96 -2.38
N CYS A 142 0.66 -23.80 -1.96
CA CYS A 142 0.21 -22.78 -1.01
C CYS A 142 0.34 -23.32 0.41
N MET A 143 0.80 -22.49 1.35
CA MET A 143 0.92 -22.88 2.76
C MET A 143 -0.43 -23.19 3.42
N GLU A 144 -1.54 -22.61 2.93
CA GLU A 144 -2.89 -22.81 3.47
C GLU A 144 -3.71 -23.83 2.65
N HIS A 145 -3.57 -23.81 1.31
CA HIS A 145 -4.43 -24.58 0.42
C HIS A 145 -3.70 -25.79 -0.24
N GLY A 146 -2.43 -26.03 0.14
CA GLY A 146 -1.64 -27.14 -0.41
C GLY A 146 -1.28 -26.95 -1.89
N PRO A 147 -1.06 -28.05 -2.64
CA PRO A 147 -0.72 -27.98 -4.06
C PRO A 147 -1.82 -27.29 -4.86
N GLN A 148 -1.46 -26.28 -5.65
CA GLN A 148 -2.35 -25.45 -6.45
C GLN A 148 -1.74 -25.18 -7.83
N ARG A 149 -2.59 -25.05 -8.84
CA ARG A 149 -2.18 -24.45 -10.11
C ARG A 149 -2.18 -22.93 -9.90
N GLY A 150 -0.99 -22.33 -9.90
CA GLY A 150 -0.82 -20.89 -9.67
C GLY A 150 -1.34 -20.04 -10.83
N GLU A 151 -1.73 -18.82 -10.47
CA GLU A 151 -1.94 -17.74 -11.44
C GLU A 151 -0.67 -16.87 -11.48
N GLU A 152 -0.16 -16.66 -12.69
CA GLU A 152 1.01 -15.83 -12.90
C GLU A 152 0.73 -14.37 -12.55
N ASP A 153 1.66 -13.75 -11.85
CA ASP A 153 1.59 -12.35 -11.45
C ASP A 153 2.97 -11.72 -11.52
N LEU A 154 3.05 -10.46 -11.93
CA LEU A 154 4.29 -9.68 -11.94
C LEU A 154 4.43 -8.95 -10.63
N ARG A 155 5.61 -9.01 -10.04
CA ARG A 155 5.98 -8.17 -8.91
C ARG A 155 7.46 -7.80 -8.95
N LEU A 156 7.77 -6.61 -8.47
CA LEU A 156 9.15 -6.20 -8.22
C LEU A 156 9.37 -6.01 -6.72
N ARG A 157 10.55 -6.40 -6.25
CA ARG A 157 10.96 -6.26 -4.86
C ARG A 157 12.35 -5.66 -4.78
N PHE A 158 12.44 -4.52 -4.11
CA PHE A 158 13.69 -3.80 -3.87
C PHE A 158 13.93 -3.62 -2.38
N VAL A 159 15.10 -3.15 -2.05
CA VAL A 159 15.40 -2.50 -0.76
C VAL A 159 15.76 -1.07 -1.08
N ILE A 160 15.10 -0.14 -0.39
CA ILE A 160 15.36 1.29 -0.46
C ILE A 160 15.99 1.77 0.83
N ASP A 161 16.83 2.78 0.74
CA ASP A 161 17.62 3.33 1.85
C ASP A 161 17.70 4.86 1.69
N ASP A 162 17.55 5.62 2.77
CA ASP A 162 17.66 7.08 2.79
C ASP A 162 18.97 7.58 3.45
N GLY A 163 19.86 6.65 3.82
CA GLY A 163 21.11 6.90 4.53
C GLY A 163 21.00 6.75 6.04
N VAL A 164 19.81 6.61 6.60
CA VAL A 164 19.54 6.42 8.03
C VAL A 164 18.78 5.12 8.28
N SER A 165 17.76 4.87 7.48
CA SER A 165 16.88 3.70 7.61
C SER A 165 16.67 3.04 6.25
N ASN A 166 16.23 1.78 6.27
CA ASN A 166 15.90 1.05 5.05
C ASN A 166 14.56 0.35 5.18
N ALA A 167 13.94 0.07 4.04
CA ALA A 167 12.69 -0.67 3.96
C ALA A 167 12.65 -1.55 2.71
N SER A 168 11.86 -2.62 2.77
CA SER A 168 11.51 -3.40 1.58
C SER A 168 10.48 -2.64 0.76
N LEU A 169 10.71 -2.46 -0.52
CA LEU A 169 9.76 -1.92 -1.48
C LEU A 169 9.16 -3.07 -2.29
N LEU A 170 7.84 -3.16 -2.33
CA LEU A 170 7.08 -4.13 -3.12
C LEU A 170 6.16 -3.39 -4.07
N MET A 171 6.22 -3.74 -5.34
CA MET A 171 5.34 -3.25 -6.40
C MET A 171 4.39 -4.38 -6.83
N SER A 172 3.10 -4.09 -6.91
CA SER A 172 2.09 -4.95 -7.54
C SER A 172 2.35 -5.07 -9.04
N LYS A 173 1.53 -5.85 -9.74
CA LYS A 173 1.60 -5.98 -11.20
C LYS A 173 1.51 -4.59 -11.86
N ASP A 174 0.46 -3.84 -11.58
CA ASP A 174 0.21 -2.56 -12.25
C ASP A 174 1.33 -1.55 -11.97
N ALA A 175 1.77 -1.44 -10.72
CA ALA A 175 2.90 -0.60 -10.34
C ALA A 175 4.22 -1.07 -10.99
N SER A 176 4.42 -2.39 -11.14
CA SER A 176 5.60 -2.95 -11.80
C SER A 176 5.60 -2.67 -13.30
N GLU A 177 4.46 -2.81 -13.98
CA GLU A 177 4.30 -2.49 -15.40
C GLU A 177 4.54 -0.99 -15.66
N ALA A 178 3.97 -0.13 -14.84
CA ALA A 178 4.20 1.32 -14.92
C ALA A 178 5.68 1.69 -14.70
N PHE A 179 6.32 1.08 -13.69
CA PHE A 179 7.73 1.28 -13.39
C PHE A 179 8.66 0.82 -14.52
N LEU A 180 8.39 -0.35 -15.10
CA LEU A 180 9.21 -0.91 -16.19
C LEU A 180 8.93 -0.27 -17.55
N GLY A 181 7.74 0.30 -17.73
CA GLY A 181 7.24 0.80 -19.01
C GLY A 181 6.87 -0.33 -19.99
N VAL A 182 6.69 -1.55 -19.51
CA VAL A 182 6.32 -2.75 -20.28
C VAL A 182 5.33 -3.59 -19.52
N ASN A 183 4.52 -4.40 -20.21
CA ASN A 183 3.55 -5.28 -19.61
C ASN A 183 4.17 -6.60 -19.11
N GLN A 184 3.41 -7.34 -18.33
CA GLN A 184 3.80 -8.65 -17.78
C GLN A 184 4.26 -9.64 -18.85
N GLU A 185 3.63 -9.66 -20.04
CA GLU A 185 3.97 -10.60 -21.10
C GLU A 185 5.38 -10.33 -21.65
N SER A 186 5.74 -9.06 -21.84
CA SER A 186 7.11 -8.69 -22.24
C SER A 186 8.16 -9.11 -21.21
N VAL A 187 7.83 -9.02 -19.91
CA VAL A 187 8.70 -9.52 -18.85
C VAL A 187 8.85 -11.04 -18.88
N LYS A 188 7.77 -11.76 -19.19
CA LYS A 188 7.81 -13.22 -19.37
C LYS A 188 8.71 -13.61 -20.54
N GLU A 189 8.61 -12.93 -21.67
CA GLU A 189 9.46 -13.13 -22.85
C GLU A 189 10.94 -12.87 -22.51
N GLU A 190 11.26 -11.80 -21.76
CA GLU A 190 12.61 -11.51 -21.31
C GLU A 190 13.15 -12.62 -20.39
N ILE A 191 12.35 -13.07 -19.41
CA ILE A 191 12.72 -14.17 -18.53
C ILE A 191 12.88 -15.50 -19.29
N ALA A 192 12.05 -15.76 -20.30
CA ALA A 192 12.17 -16.96 -21.12
C ALA A 192 13.45 -16.95 -21.96
N ARG A 193 13.90 -15.78 -22.43
CA ARG A 193 15.11 -15.63 -23.22
C ARG A 193 16.39 -15.67 -22.38
N ASP A 194 16.44 -14.92 -21.27
CA ASP A 194 17.66 -14.61 -20.51
C ASP A 194 17.71 -15.32 -19.15
N GLY A 195 16.65 -16.01 -18.79
CA GLY A 195 16.46 -16.60 -17.46
C GLY A 195 16.06 -15.56 -16.40
N ARG A 196 15.56 -16.02 -15.26
CA ARG A 196 15.21 -15.13 -14.12
C ARG A 196 16.43 -14.33 -13.63
N ASP A 197 17.59 -14.99 -13.53
CA ASP A 197 18.82 -14.32 -13.06
C ASP A 197 19.28 -13.25 -14.04
N GLY A 198 19.13 -13.47 -15.36
CA GLY A 198 19.40 -12.49 -16.40
C GLY A 198 18.49 -11.28 -16.28
N PHE A 199 17.17 -11.49 -16.12
CA PHE A 199 16.20 -10.40 -15.87
C PHE A 199 16.56 -9.60 -14.62
N VAL A 200 16.83 -10.27 -13.48
CA VAL A 200 17.20 -9.60 -12.23
C VAL A 200 18.52 -8.84 -12.38
N ALA A 201 19.49 -9.35 -13.14
CA ALA A 201 20.75 -8.66 -13.40
C ALA A 201 20.53 -7.39 -14.25
N SER A 202 19.71 -7.48 -15.31
CA SER A 202 19.29 -6.33 -16.14
C SER A 202 18.59 -5.28 -15.27
N LEU A 203 17.66 -5.71 -14.44
CA LEU A 203 16.94 -4.82 -13.53
C LEU A 203 17.88 -4.11 -12.55
N ARG A 204 18.86 -4.83 -11.98
CA ARG A 204 19.89 -4.23 -11.11
C ARG A 204 20.68 -3.13 -11.81
N GLN A 205 21.08 -3.33 -13.03
CA GLN A 205 21.83 -2.32 -13.79
C GLN A 205 21.01 -1.03 -14.01
N ARG A 206 19.68 -1.16 -14.11
CA ARG A 206 18.77 -0.03 -14.35
C ARG A 206 18.46 0.77 -13.09
N VAL A 207 18.39 0.13 -11.92
CA VAL A 207 17.80 0.76 -10.72
C VAL A 207 18.74 0.93 -9.54
N LEU A 208 19.86 0.18 -9.45
CA LEU A 208 20.79 0.32 -8.32
C LEU A 208 21.37 1.74 -8.28
N ALA A 209 21.48 2.26 -7.06
CA ALA A 209 21.92 3.63 -6.77
C ALA A 209 21.02 4.74 -7.38
N GLN A 210 19.85 4.40 -7.93
CA GLN A 210 18.86 5.39 -8.34
C GLN A 210 17.94 5.72 -7.16
N ARG A 211 17.58 7.00 -7.03
CA ARG A 211 16.66 7.51 -6.00
C ARG A 211 15.26 7.67 -6.59
N PHE A 212 14.26 7.26 -5.81
CA PHE A 212 12.86 7.33 -6.20
C PHE A 212 12.02 8.01 -5.13
N SER A 213 11.02 8.77 -5.56
CA SER A 213 9.85 9.13 -4.78
C SER A 213 8.83 8.02 -4.93
N ILE A 214 8.28 7.56 -3.84
CA ILE A 214 7.35 6.43 -3.78
C ILE A 214 6.11 6.86 -3.02
N LYS A 215 4.95 6.74 -3.66
CA LYS A 215 3.64 6.89 -3.04
C LYS A 215 3.05 5.52 -2.77
N GLY A 216 2.38 5.35 -1.64
CA GLY A 216 1.78 4.07 -1.30
C GLY A 216 1.39 3.93 0.17
N ARG A 217 1.51 2.70 0.67
CA ARG A 217 1.24 2.37 2.06
C ARG A 217 2.38 1.56 2.69
N SER A 218 2.65 1.80 3.96
CA SER A 218 3.60 0.98 4.72
C SER A 218 2.89 -0.13 5.50
N ILE A 219 3.57 -1.25 5.65
CA ILE A 219 3.28 -2.32 6.61
C ILE A 219 4.53 -2.47 7.46
N VAL A 220 4.36 -2.36 8.77
CA VAL A 220 5.44 -2.51 9.73
C VAL A 220 5.06 -3.60 10.71
N ASP A 221 5.89 -4.63 10.79
CA ASP A 221 5.73 -5.77 11.68
C ASP A 221 7.08 -6.20 12.26
N ASP A 222 7.10 -7.33 12.98
CA ASP A 222 8.30 -7.89 13.61
C ASP A 222 9.39 -8.31 12.60
N GLN A 223 9.07 -8.42 11.31
CA GLN A 223 10.02 -8.75 10.25
C GLN A 223 10.63 -7.51 9.59
N GLY A 224 10.13 -6.32 9.94
CA GLY A 224 10.60 -5.03 9.46
C GLY A 224 9.54 -4.20 8.74
N ALA A 225 10.00 -3.20 8.01
CA ALA A 225 9.13 -2.30 7.26
C ALA A 225 9.07 -2.69 5.78
N MET A 226 7.86 -2.73 5.25
CA MET A 226 7.57 -2.93 3.83
C MET A 226 6.73 -1.76 3.31
N LEU A 227 7.14 -1.17 2.22
CA LEU A 227 6.38 -0.18 1.47
C LEU A 227 5.75 -0.86 0.25
N LEU A 228 4.44 -0.82 0.17
CA LEU A 228 3.67 -1.24 -0.99
C LEU A 228 3.46 -0.02 -1.87
N ALA A 229 4.11 0.02 -3.03
CA ALA A 229 4.03 1.16 -3.93
C ALA A 229 2.77 1.11 -4.77
N ASP A 230 2.09 2.25 -4.83
CA ASP A 230 1.05 2.55 -5.81
C ASP A 230 1.67 3.27 -7.01
N GLU A 231 2.54 4.26 -6.75
CA GLU A 231 3.25 5.04 -7.76
C GLU A 231 4.73 5.19 -7.39
N THR A 232 5.58 5.28 -8.41
CA THR A 232 7.02 5.56 -8.26
C THR A 232 7.50 6.52 -9.32
N GLU A 233 8.31 7.49 -8.91
CA GLU A 233 8.91 8.48 -9.79
C GLU A 233 10.42 8.57 -9.50
N GLN A 234 11.24 8.52 -10.55
CA GLN A 234 12.69 8.67 -10.40
C GLN A 234 13.04 10.12 -10.08
N ILE A 235 13.77 10.33 -8.99
CA ILE A 235 14.30 11.64 -8.62
C ILE A 235 15.64 11.85 -9.31
N GLN A 236 15.71 12.83 -10.21
CA GLN A 236 16.95 13.28 -10.82
C GLN A 236 17.66 14.20 -9.82
N THR A 237 18.63 13.68 -9.08
CA THR A 237 19.45 14.49 -8.16
C THR A 237 20.74 14.86 -8.85
N THR A 238 21.01 16.15 -9.02
CA THR A 238 22.33 16.60 -9.48
C THR A 238 23.33 16.58 -8.31
N ALA A 239 24.63 16.53 -8.63
CA ALA A 239 25.66 16.62 -7.60
C ALA A 239 25.58 17.94 -6.79
N ALA A 240 25.05 19.01 -7.39
CA ALA A 240 24.81 20.29 -6.73
C ALA A 240 23.65 20.21 -5.73
N ASP A 241 22.56 19.50 -6.08
CA ASP A 241 21.41 19.32 -5.16
C ASP A 241 21.85 18.50 -3.95
N ALA A 242 22.57 17.40 -4.18
CA ALA A 242 23.08 16.54 -3.10
C ALA A 242 24.06 17.29 -2.15
N ALA A 243 24.81 18.26 -2.65
CA ALA A 243 25.71 19.09 -1.83
C ALA A 243 24.94 20.12 -0.99
N ASN A 244 23.79 20.62 -1.46
CA ASN A 244 22.95 21.57 -0.74
C ASN A 244 22.15 20.93 0.40
N ASP A 245 21.80 19.66 0.28
CA ASP A 245 21.05 18.91 1.31
C ASP A 245 21.91 18.56 2.56
N VAL A 246 23.24 18.72 2.49
CA VAL A 246 24.20 18.39 3.56
C VAL A 246 24.68 19.61 4.34
N MET A 247 24.34 20.83 3.90
CA MET A 247 24.70 22.10 4.57
C MET A 247 23.55 22.62 5.44
#